data_a9c1850795164d208420755e84db52fd
#
_entry.id   a9c1850795164d208420755e84db52fd
#
_cell.length_a   1.000
_cell.length_b   1.000
_cell.length_c   1.000
_cell.angle_alpha   90.00
_cell.angle_beta   90.00
_cell.angle_gamma   90.00
#
_symmetry.space_group_name_H-M   'P 1'
#
loop_
_entity.id
_entity.type
_entity.pdbx_description
1 polymer ?
#
loop_
_entity_poly.entity_id
_entity_poly.type
_entity_poly.pdbx_seq_one_letter_code
_entity_poly.pdbx_strand_id
1 'polypeptide(L)'
;KTAYEIVVGDWSSDVCSSDLLLISAIPDYDGAVAALETFLPYVDNWATCDLLSPKAFRKHPPELRKQIRRWVEDAHTYTVRFGLGMLLSFYLDEAFRPEYLELAAGVRREEYYVRMMVAWYFATALAKQYDASLPYLEQRRLDRWTHNKTIQKAVESYRITPEQKGYLRSLRWKD
;
A
#
# COMPACT_ATOMS: atom_id res chain seq x y z
N LYS A 1 25.56 18.41 10.46
CA LYS A 1 24.38 18.33 9.57
C LYS A 1 23.40 17.39 10.23
N THR A 2 22.18 17.84 10.46
CA THR A 2 21.09 16.99 10.97
C THR A 2 20.62 16.03 9.86
N ALA A 3 20.01 14.88 10.23
CA ALA A 3 19.43 13.95 9.23
C ALA A 3 18.46 14.68 8.27
N TYR A 4 17.77 15.71 8.74
CA TYR A 4 16.90 16.57 7.94
C TYR A 4 17.66 17.38 6.86
N GLU A 5 18.84 17.94 7.18
CA GLU A 5 19.65 18.69 6.20
C GLU A 5 20.28 17.80 5.12
N ILE A 6 20.43 16.51 5.40
CA ILE A 6 20.91 15.53 4.40
C ILE A 6 19.78 15.12 3.46
N VAL A 7 18.55 15.07 3.97
CA VAL A 7 17.35 14.67 3.21
C VAL A 7 16.83 15.78 2.28
N VAL A 8 17.17 17.07 2.52
CA VAL A 8 16.78 18.21 1.66
C VAL A 8 17.85 18.50 0.59
N GLY A 9 18.59 17.49 0.16
CA GLY A 9 19.53 17.59 -0.98
C GLY A 9 18.82 17.74 -2.32
N ASP A 10 19.56 18.09 -3.36
CA ASP A 10 19.06 18.17 -4.74
C ASP A 10 18.73 16.74 -5.25
N TRP A 11 17.46 16.38 -5.19
CA TRP A 11 16.91 15.07 -5.64
C TRP A 11 16.77 14.97 -7.15
N SER A 12 17.29 15.93 -7.90
CA SER A 12 16.97 16.12 -9.33
C SER A 12 17.56 15.06 -10.26
N SER A 13 18.39 14.11 -9.80
CA SER A 13 19.02 13.15 -10.69
C SER A 13 19.27 11.72 -10.21
N ASP A 14 19.38 11.43 -8.90
CA ASP A 14 19.68 10.07 -8.45
C ASP A 14 19.03 9.77 -7.08
N VAL A 15 17.78 9.28 -7.11
CA VAL A 15 17.16 8.67 -5.93
C VAL A 15 17.95 7.43 -5.54
N CYS A 16 18.76 7.54 -4.52
CA CYS A 16 19.71 6.51 -4.14
C CYS A 16 19.20 5.68 -2.94
N SER A 17 19.61 4.42 -2.85
CA SER A 17 19.21 3.50 -1.76
C SER A 17 19.56 4.02 -0.36
N SER A 18 20.56 4.88 -0.22
CA SER A 18 20.91 5.54 1.06
C SER A 18 19.81 6.48 1.55
N ASP A 19 19.10 7.16 0.65
CA ASP A 19 18.05 8.12 1.00
C ASP A 19 16.86 7.40 1.63
N LEU A 20 16.51 6.21 1.10
CA LEU A 20 15.47 5.35 1.65
C LEU A 20 15.76 4.95 3.09
N LEU A 21 17.03 4.59 3.37
CA LEU A 21 17.46 4.20 4.70
C LEU A 21 17.43 5.39 5.67
N LEU A 22 17.87 6.57 5.21
CA LEU A 22 17.85 7.79 6.01
C LEU A 22 16.42 8.21 6.37
N ILE A 23 15.52 8.27 5.38
CA ILE A 23 14.09 8.58 5.60
C ILE A 23 13.46 7.57 6.55
N SER A 24 13.73 6.28 6.34
CA SER A 24 13.19 5.20 7.19
C SER A 24 13.72 5.23 8.61
N ALA A 25 14.89 5.86 8.85
CA ALA A 25 15.53 5.99 10.16
C ALA A 25 15.11 7.25 10.93
N ILE A 26 14.39 8.21 10.32
CA ILE A 26 13.92 9.43 10.99
C ILE A 26 13.07 9.03 12.20
N PRO A 27 13.42 9.50 13.43
CA PRO A 27 12.79 9.00 14.64
C PRO A 27 11.43 9.66 14.94
N ASP A 28 11.22 10.89 14.49
CA ASP A 28 9.99 11.64 14.73
C ASP A 28 9.03 11.53 13.53
N TYR A 29 7.72 11.60 13.82
CA TYR A 29 6.68 11.41 12.84
C TYR A 29 6.63 12.55 11.82
N ASP A 30 6.64 13.80 12.28
CA ASP A 30 6.48 14.96 11.41
C ASP A 30 7.67 15.12 10.47
N GLY A 31 8.88 14.89 10.97
CA GLY A 31 10.10 14.87 10.15
C GLY A 31 10.06 13.76 9.08
N ALA A 32 9.57 12.57 9.44
CA ALA A 32 9.43 11.46 8.49
C ALA A 32 8.40 11.79 7.40
N VAL A 33 7.25 12.39 7.76
CA VAL A 33 6.23 12.82 6.78
C VAL A 33 6.78 13.90 5.87
N ALA A 34 7.43 14.95 6.41
CA ALA A 34 7.99 16.04 5.62
C ALA A 34 9.05 15.54 4.62
N ALA A 35 9.93 14.64 5.05
CA ALA A 35 10.92 14.01 4.19
C ALA A 35 10.26 13.19 3.06
N LEU A 36 9.22 12.42 3.38
CA LEU A 36 8.47 11.65 2.39
C LEU A 36 7.73 12.54 1.39
N GLU A 37 7.08 13.60 1.83
CA GLU A 37 6.39 14.54 0.93
C GLU A 37 7.36 15.21 -0.04
N THR A 38 8.60 15.42 0.36
CA THR A 38 9.65 15.93 -0.52
C THR A 38 10.19 14.86 -1.47
N PHE A 39 10.29 13.60 -1.01
CA PHE A 39 10.94 12.51 -1.74
C PHE A 39 10.01 11.77 -2.71
N LEU A 40 8.75 11.48 -2.30
CA LEU A 40 7.81 10.67 -3.08
C LEU A 40 7.58 11.17 -4.51
N PRO A 41 7.54 12.48 -4.81
CA PRO A 41 7.38 12.96 -6.18
C PRO A 41 8.49 12.52 -7.15
N TYR A 42 9.66 12.14 -6.63
CA TYR A 42 10.80 11.69 -7.45
C TYR A 42 10.90 10.17 -7.56
N VAL A 43 10.04 9.43 -6.87
CA VAL A 43 10.01 7.96 -6.94
C VAL A 43 9.37 7.54 -8.26
N ASP A 44 10.12 6.84 -9.10
CA ASP A 44 9.71 6.42 -10.44
C ASP A 44 9.60 4.90 -10.62
N ASN A 45 9.88 4.13 -9.54
CA ASN A 45 9.84 2.68 -9.60
C ASN A 45 9.31 2.06 -8.30
N TRP A 46 8.77 0.83 -8.43
CA TRP A 46 8.15 0.11 -7.32
C TRP A 46 9.16 -0.38 -6.27
N ALA A 47 10.39 -0.70 -6.67
CA ALA A 47 11.39 -1.23 -5.75
C ALA A 47 11.80 -0.16 -4.73
N THR A 48 12.07 1.06 -5.19
CA THR A 48 12.31 2.23 -4.34
C THR A 48 11.10 2.52 -3.43
N CYS A 49 9.89 2.52 -4.01
CA CYS A 49 8.65 2.79 -3.27
C CYS A 49 8.42 1.80 -2.12
N ASP A 50 8.55 0.49 -2.39
CA ASP A 50 8.19 -0.56 -1.44
C ASP A 50 9.25 -0.76 -0.33
N LEU A 51 10.47 -0.28 -0.53
CA LEU A 51 11.53 -0.29 0.50
C LEU A 51 11.35 0.81 1.55
N LEU A 52 10.57 1.86 1.26
CA LEU A 52 10.27 2.93 2.22
C LEU A 52 9.42 2.40 3.38
N SER A 53 9.98 2.39 4.58
CA SER A 53 9.29 1.89 5.78
C SER A 53 9.68 2.71 7.02
N PRO A 54 9.16 3.94 7.20
CA PRO A 54 9.52 4.80 8.32
C PRO A 54 9.13 4.19 9.66
N LYS A 55 10.12 3.99 10.53
CA LYS A 55 9.93 3.38 11.86
C LYS A 55 9.04 4.23 12.77
N ALA A 56 9.08 5.55 12.59
CA ALA A 56 8.27 6.50 13.35
C ALA A 56 6.76 6.22 13.22
N PHE A 57 6.29 5.68 12.09
CA PHE A 57 4.86 5.46 11.82
C PHE A 57 4.20 4.44 12.75
N ARG A 58 4.96 3.50 13.30
CA ARG A 58 4.42 2.47 14.23
C ARG A 58 3.81 3.05 15.49
N LYS A 59 4.25 4.25 15.91
CA LYS A 59 3.81 4.89 17.16
C LYS A 59 2.68 5.91 16.95
N HIS A 60 2.30 6.18 15.70
CA HIS A 60 1.36 7.25 15.33
C HIS A 60 0.22 6.77 14.41
N PRO A 61 -0.52 5.69 14.77
CA PRO A 61 -1.54 5.15 13.87
C PRO A 61 -2.65 6.14 13.48
N PRO A 62 -3.18 7.00 14.40
CA PRO A 62 -4.24 7.94 14.01
C PRO A 62 -3.79 9.01 13.01
N GLU A 63 -2.59 9.56 13.21
CA GLU A 63 -1.98 10.58 12.35
C GLU A 63 -1.63 9.97 11.00
N LEU A 64 -1.01 8.80 11.00
CA LEU A 64 -0.66 8.06 9.79
C LEU A 64 -1.90 7.76 8.94
N ARG A 65 -3.04 7.39 9.54
CA ARG A 65 -4.28 7.17 8.81
C ARG A 65 -4.74 8.40 8.04
N LYS A 66 -4.64 9.59 8.63
CA LYS A 66 -4.99 10.83 7.95
C LYS A 66 -4.06 11.10 6.77
N GLN A 67 -2.78 10.85 6.97
CA GLN A 67 -1.77 11.04 5.92
C GLN A 67 -1.94 10.04 4.77
N ILE A 68 -2.24 8.77 5.06
CA ILE A 68 -2.51 7.75 4.04
C ILE A 68 -3.69 8.18 3.13
N ARG A 69 -4.77 8.75 3.69
CA ARG A 69 -5.89 9.24 2.87
C ARG A 69 -5.43 10.28 1.85
N ARG A 70 -4.54 11.19 2.23
CA ARG A 70 -3.96 12.19 1.31
C ARG A 70 -3.11 11.51 0.23
N TRP A 71 -2.26 10.56 0.60
CA TRP A 71 -1.38 9.87 -0.36
C TRP A 71 -2.14 9.01 -1.37
N VAL A 72 -3.23 8.34 -0.97
CA VAL A 72 -4.01 7.51 -1.92
C VAL A 72 -4.87 8.34 -2.88
N GLU A 73 -5.08 9.63 -2.59
CA GLU A 73 -5.77 10.61 -3.44
C GLU A 73 -4.81 11.43 -4.31
N ASP A 74 -3.50 11.23 -4.18
CA ASP A 74 -2.46 11.96 -4.91
C ASP A 74 -2.50 11.66 -6.42
N ALA A 75 -2.01 12.59 -7.23
CA ALA A 75 -1.89 12.41 -8.67
C ALA A 75 -0.72 11.47 -9.05
N HIS A 76 0.33 11.43 -8.22
CA HIS A 76 1.55 10.70 -8.50
C HIS A 76 1.39 9.19 -8.21
N THR A 77 1.70 8.35 -9.19
CA THR A 77 1.53 6.89 -9.15
C THR A 77 2.16 6.23 -7.93
N TYR A 78 3.40 6.57 -7.61
CA TYR A 78 4.13 5.93 -6.51
C TYR A 78 3.79 6.51 -5.15
N THR A 79 3.29 7.75 -5.07
CA THR A 79 2.69 8.28 -3.83
C THR A 79 1.44 7.50 -3.46
N VAL A 80 0.56 7.24 -4.44
CA VAL A 80 -0.63 6.38 -4.24
C VAL A 80 -0.24 4.96 -3.84
N ARG A 81 0.74 4.37 -4.54
CA ARG A 81 1.26 3.04 -4.22
C ARG A 81 1.83 2.98 -2.80
N PHE A 82 2.59 3.98 -2.38
CA PHE A 82 3.14 4.10 -1.03
C PHE A 82 2.02 4.15 0.02
N GLY A 83 1.01 4.99 -0.17
CA GLY A 83 -0.15 5.08 0.73
C GLY A 83 -0.86 3.73 0.92
N LEU A 84 -1.10 3.00 -0.17
CA LEU A 84 -1.66 1.64 -0.13
C LEU A 84 -0.72 0.65 0.58
N GLY A 85 0.60 0.78 0.39
CA GLY A 85 1.62 0.00 1.08
C GLY A 85 1.61 0.23 2.59
N MET A 86 1.37 1.46 3.03
CA MET A 86 1.23 1.79 4.46
C MET A 86 -0.06 1.20 5.05
N LEU A 87 -1.18 1.20 4.32
CA LEU A 87 -2.39 0.48 4.73
C LEU A 87 -2.12 -1.01 4.91
N LEU A 88 -1.44 -1.63 3.96
CA LEU A 88 -1.09 -3.05 4.00
C LEU A 88 -0.21 -3.38 5.22
N SER A 89 0.78 -2.53 5.51
CA SER A 89 1.80 -2.79 6.53
C SER A 89 1.32 -2.54 7.95
N PHE A 90 0.40 -1.58 8.16
CA PHE A 90 0.06 -1.12 9.51
C PHE A 90 -1.40 -1.34 9.90
N TYR A 91 -2.31 -1.65 8.96
CA TYR A 91 -3.75 -1.65 9.22
C TYR A 91 -4.49 -2.93 8.81
N LEU A 92 -3.80 -4.04 8.62
CA LEU A 92 -4.44 -5.34 8.36
C LEU A 92 -4.41 -6.31 9.55
N ASP A 93 -3.74 -5.95 10.64
CA ASP A 93 -3.68 -6.73 11.88
C ASP A 93 -4.55 -6.08 12.99
N GLU A 94 -4.02 -5.83 14.17
CA GLU A 94 -4.75 -5.30 15.34
C GLU A 94 -5.45 -3.96 15.10
N ALA A 95 -4.86 -3.10 14.25
CA ALA A 95 -5.42 -1.80 13.89
C ALA A 95 -6.45 -1.87 12.74
N PHE A 96 -6.84 -3.07 12.32
CA PHE A 96 -7.77 -3.25 11.20
C PHE A 96 -9.14 -2.62 11.47
N ARG A 97 -9.68 -1.98 10.42
CA ARG A 97 -11.08 -1.52 10.36
C ARG A 97 -11.62 -1.71 8.93
N PRO A 98 -12.90 -2.09 8.77
CA PRO A 98 -13.51 -2.28 7.46
C PRO A 98 -13.40 -1.06 6.52
N GLU A 99 -13.36 0.14 7.08
CA GLU A 99 -13.21 1.40 6.31
C GLU A 99 -11.91 1.47 5.48
N TYR A 100 -10.88 0.69 5.84
CA TYR A 100 -9.63 0.64 5.07
C TYR A 100 -9.77 -0.18 3.79
N LEU A 101 -10.65 -1.18 3.80
CA LEU A 101 -11.02 -1.90 2.57
C LEU A 101 -11.76 -0.97 1.61
N GLU A 102 -12.68 -0.14 2.13
CA GLU A 102 -13.37 0.88 1.34
C GLU A 102 -12.38 1.87 0.70
N LEU A 103 -11.43 2.36 1.50
CA LEU A 103 -10.42 3.29 1.03
C LEU A 103 -9.59 2.68 -0.11
N ALA A 104 -9.11 1.46 0.06
CA ALA A 104 -8.34 0.76 -0.96
C ALA A 104 -9.18 0.43 -2.21
N ALA A 105 -10.44 0.01 -2.05
CA ALA A 105 -11.36 -0.26 -3.16
C ALA A 105 -11.76 1.02 -3.92
N GLY A 106 -11.73 2.16 -3.25
CA GLY A 106 -12.01 3.48 -3.84
C GLY A 106 -10.91 3.98 -4.77
N VAL A 107 -9.71 3.45 -4.69
CA VAL A 107 -8.59 3.82 -5.58
C VAL A 107 -8.83 3.29 -6.99
N ARG A 108 -9.37 4.14 -7.87
CA ARG A 108 -9.71 3.84 -9.27
C ARG A 108 -8.68 4.44 -10.20
N ARG A 109 -7.60 3.71 -10.42
CA ARG A 109 -6.47 4.13 -11.24
C ARG A 109 -6.17 3.04 -12.29
N GLU A 110 -5.68 3.46 -13.46
CA GLU A 110 -5.36 2.51 -14.55
C GLU A 110 -3.88 2.12 -14.58
N GLU A 111 -3.03 2.85 -13.87
CA GLU A 111 -1.61 2.58 -13.80
C GLU A 111 -1.35 1.19 -13.20
N TYR A 112 -0.61 0.40 -13.93
CA TYR A 112 -0.30 -0.99 -13.58
C TYR A 112 0.18 -1.16 -12.15
N TYR A 113 1.08 -0.31 -11.68
CA TYR A 113 1.68 -0.45 -10.36
C TYR A 113 0.75 -0.05 -9.22
N VAL A 114 -0.23 0.83 -9.46
CA VAL A 114 -1.30 1.12 -8.48
C VAL A 114 -2.27 -0.05 -8.40
N ARG A 115 -2.78 -0.53 -9.55
CA ARG A 115 -3.70 -1.69 -9.61
C ARG A 115 -3.07 -2.94 -9.00
N MET A 116 -1.77 -3.16 -9.23
CA MET A 116 -1.02 -4.27 -8.63
C MET A 116 -0.97 -4.14 -7.11
N MET A 117 -0.80 -2.93 -6.56
CA MET A 117 -0.78 -2.71 -5.12
C MET A 117 -2.17 -2.90 -4.51
N VAL A 118 -3.25 -2.44 -5.14
CA VAL A 118 -4.62 -2.73 -4.70
C VAL A 118 -4.87 -4.23 -4.68
N ALA A 119 -4.45 -4.96 -5.73
CA ALA A 119 -4.58 -6.41 -5.79
C ALA A 119 -3.77 -7.11 -4.68
N TRP A 120 -2.57 -6.64 -4.38
CA TRP A 120 -1.75 -7.17 -3.29
C TRP A 120 -2.36 -6.86 -1.92
N TYR A 121 -2.86 -5.65 -1.73
CA TYR A 121 -3.58 -5.27 -0.51
C TYR A 121 -4.75 -6.22 -0.24
N PHE A 122 -5.65 -6.42 -1.22
CA PHE A 122 -6.79 -7.30 -1.05
C PHE A 122 -6.42 -8.78 -0.90
N ALA A 123 -5.38 -9.27 -1.58
CA ALA A 123 -4.89 -10.63 -1.39
C ALA A 123 -4.35 -10.84 0.04
N THR A 124 -3.66 -9.85 0.60
CA THR A 124 -3.18 -9.88 1.99
C THR A 124 -4.34 -9.72 2.98
N ALA A 125 -5.30 -8.86 2.66
CA ALA A 125 -6.51 -8.69 3.47
C ALA A 125 -7.33 -9.98 3.53
N LEU A 126 -7.50 -10.72 2.44
CA LEU A 126 -8.13 -12.05 2.43
C LEU A 126 -7.38 -13.05 3.32
N ALA A 127 -6.06 -12.96 3.42
CA ALA A 127 -5.27 -13.85 4.27
C ALA A 127 -5.38 -13.52 5.78
N LYS A 128 -5.70 -12.27 6.13
CA LYS A 128 -5.73 -11.77 7.51
C LYS A 128 -7.13 -11.47 8.02
N GLN A 129 -8.01 -11.01 7.15
CA GLN A 129 -9.37 -10.51 7.42
C GLN A 129 -10.35 -11.06 6.38
N TYR A 130 -10.42 -12.40 6.27
CA TYR A 130 -11.12 -13.09 5.18
C TYR A 130 -12.57 -12.65 5.05
N ASP A 131 -13.34 -12.74 6.14
CA ASP A 131 -14.78 -12.47 6.13
C ASP A 131 -15.12 -11.02 5.78
N ALA A 132 -14.28 -10.07 6.22
CA ALA A 132 -14.45 -8.66 5.89
C ALA A 132 -14.07 -8.33 4.43
N SER A 133 -13.13 -9.09 3.85
CA SER A 133 -12.58 -8.83 2.53
C SER A 133 -13.33 -9.57 1.40
N LEU A 134 -13.88 -10.74 1.69
CA LEU A 134 -14.57 -11.59 0.73
C LEU A 134 -15.71 -10.89 -0.03
N PRO A 135 -16.58 -10.08 0.63
CA PRO A 135 -17.67 -9.38 -0.06
C PRO A 135 -17.21 -8.47 -1.21
N TYR A 136 -15.98 -7.96 -1.17
CA TYR A 136 -15.44 -7.12 -2.27
C TYR A 136 -15.24 -7.91 -3.56
N LEU A 137 -14.99 -9.20 -3.47
CA LEU A 137 -14.90 -10.08 -4.61
C LEU A 137 -16.29 -10.63 -5.03
N GLU A 138 -17.10 -11.08 -4.08
CA GLU A 138 -18.44 -11.59 -4.34
C GLU A 138 -19.33 -10.55 -5.06
N GLN A 139 -19.27 -9.30 -4.60
CA GLN A 139 -20.02 -8.17 -5.14
C GLN A 139 -19.30 -7.47 -6.30
N ARG A 140 -18.15 -7.98 -6.74
CA ARG A 140 -17.35 -7.41 -7.85
C ARG A 140 -17.04 -5.93 -7.68
N ARG A 141 -16.64 -5.54 -6.48
CA ARG A 141 -16.39 -4.13 -6.11
C ARG A 141 -15.06 -3.59 -6.61
N LEU A 142 -14.17 -4.43 -7.14
CA LEU A 142 -12.92 -4.06 -7.80
C LEU A 142 -13.12 -4.09 -9.33
N ASP A 143 -12.28 -3.37 -10.09
CA ASP A 143 -12.25 -3.55 -11.53
C ASP A 143 -11.82 -4.97 -11.91
N ARG A 144 -12.21 -5.43 -13.11
CA ARG A 144 -12.01 -6.83 -13.56
C ARG A 144 -10.55 -7.29 -13.44
N TRP A 145 -9.60 -6.46 -13.87
CA TRP A 145 -8.20 -6.83 -13.83
C TRP A 145 -7.70 -6.98 -12.39
N THR A 146 -7.96 -5.98 -11.54
CA THR A 146 -7.58 -5.98 -10.11
C THR A 146 -8.24 -7.12 -9.36
N HIS A 147 -9.52 -7.40 -9.62
CA HIS A 147 -10.26 -8.52 -9.06
C HIS A 147 -9.58 -9.86 -9.37
N ASN A 148 -9.33 -10.15 -10.66
CA ASN A 148 -8.70 -11.40 -11.08
C ASN A 148 -7.25 -11.52 -10.57
N LYS A 149 -6.53 -10.42 -10.51
CA LYS A 149 -5.17 -10.36 -9.96
C LYS A 149 -5.15 -10.58 -8.45
N THR A 150 -6.13 -10.05 -7.72
CA THR A 150 -6.33 -10.32 -6.27
C THR A 150 -6.50 -11.82 -6.03
N ILE A 151 -7.41 -12.46 -6.78
CA ILE A 151 -7.63 -13.91 -6.65
C ILE A 151 -6.36 -14.69 -6.98
N GLN A 152 -5.65 -14.33 -8.06
CA GLN A 152 -4.40 -14.96 -8.42
C GLN A 152 -3.40 -14.93 -7.24
N LYS A 153 -3.17 -13.74 -6.66
CA LYS A 153 -2.23 -13.58 -5.53
C LYS A 153 -2.73 -14.27 -4.26
N ALA A 154 -4.02 -14.25 -3.98
CA ALA A 154 -4.59 -14.90 -2.80
C ALA A 154 -4.40 -16.42 -2.85
N VAL A 155 -4.65 -17.06 -4.01
CA VAL A 155 -4.50 -18.52 -4.13
C VAL A 155 -3.03 -18.99 -4.12
N GLU A 156 -2.09 -18.11 -4.36
CA GLU A 156 -0.65 -18.37 -4.20
C GLU A 156 -0.23 -18.38 -2.72
N SER A 157 -1.01 -17.73 -1.84
CA SER A 157 -0.68 -17.64 -0.41
C SER A 157 -0.90 -18.97 0.31
N TYR A 158 0.06 -19.38 1.13
CA TYR A 158 -0.07 -20.53 2.03
C TYR A 158 -1.02 -20.27 3.23
N ARG A 159 -1.39 -19.00 3.48
CA ARG A 159 -2.31 -18.61 4.56
C ARG A 159 -3.79 -18.78 4.21
N ILE A 160 -4.09 -19.01 2.94
CA ILE A 160 -5.45 -19.26 2.43
C ILE A 160 -5.66 -20.77 2.37
N THR A 161 -6.74 -21.29 2.96
CA THR A 161 -7.03 -22.72 2.99
C THR A 161 -7.37 -23.26 1.59
N PRO A 162 -7.23 -24.60 1.36
CA PRO A 162 -7.62 -25.20 0.07
C PRO A 162 -9.08 -24.92 -0.31
N GLU A 163 -10.01 -24.94 0.64
CA GLU A 163 -11.43 -24.65 0.43
C GLU A 163 -11.63 -23.21 -0.02
N GLN A 164 -11.01 -22.26 0.72
CA GLN A 164 -11.03 -20.83 0.36
C GLN A 164 -10.43 -20.59 -1.04
N LYS A 165 -9.32 -21.26 -1.37
CA LYS A 165 -8.72 -21.17 -2.72
C LYS A 165 -9.67 -21.67 -3.80
N GLY A 166 -10.37 -22.78 -3.54
CA GLY A 166 -11.39 -23.32 -4.43
C GLY A 166 -12.51 -22.30 -4.69
N TYR A 167 -13.04 -21.75 -3.59
CA TYR A 167 -14.09 -20.74 -3.67
C TYR A 167 -13.64 -19.45 -4.38
N LEU A 168 -12.49 -18.91 -4.04
CA LEU A 168 -11.95 -17.71 -4.71
C LEU A 168 -11.76 -17.93 -6.22
N ARG A 169 -11.30 -19.12 -6.66
CA ARG A 169 -11.19 -19.42 -8.09
C ARG A 169 -12.54 -19.39 -8.80
N SER A 170 -13.63 -19.80 -8.13
CA SER A 170 -14.98 -19.75 -8.71
C SER A 170 -15.49 -18.32 -8.92
N LEU A 171 -14.98 -17.35 -8.16
CA LEU A 171 -15.35 -15.93 -8.26
C LEU A 171 -14.62 -15.19 -9.39
N ARG A 172 -13.67 -15.80 -10.09
CA ARG A 172 -12.97 -15.14 -11.21
C ARG A 172 -13.95 -14.70 -12.28
N TRP A 173 -13.73 -13.50 -12.82
CA TRP A 173 -14.43 -13.07 -14.01
C TRP A 173 -13.88 -13.89 -15.19
N LYS A 174 -14.79 -14.61 -15.82
CA LYS A 174 -14.53 -15.33 -17.07
C LYS A 174 -14.55 -14.34 -18.23
N ASP A 175 -13.80 -14.65 -19.27
CA ASP A 175 -13.81 -13.91 -20.54
C ASP A 175 -15.14 -14.05 -21.24
#